data_a49c2cafb85a2da734880732645f5c69
#
_entry.id   a49c2cafb85a2da734880732645f5c69
#
_cell.length_a   1.000
_cell.length_b   1.000
_cell.length_c   1.000
_cell.angle_alpha   90.00
_cell.angle_beta   90.00
_cell.angle_gamma   90.00
#
_symmetry.space_group_name_H-M   'P 1'
#
loop_
_entity.id
_entity.type
_entity.pdbx_description
1 polymer ?
#
loop_
_entity_poly.entity_id
_entity_poly.type
_entity_poly.pdbx_seq_one_letter_code
_entity_poly.pdbx_strand_id
1 'polypeptide(L)'
;MRKPRSTLMKTAGMAFAAALGLLGSIVGPSAGVAEAAPTGIRVSDGRVVEANGNEFVMRGINHAYTWYPEQTTAMADIAAKGANTVRVVLGSGDRWTRTSASQVSGLIDQCKANKVICVLEVHDTTGYGEDGAATTLDKAADYWISVKSALEGQEDYVVVNIGNEPYGNTNASAWTGATKSAIGKLRNAGLDHALMVDAPNWGQDWSGTMRANAASVFASDPDRNTIFSIHMYGVYDTAAEVQDYLNHFVNNELPIVVGEFGDAHSDGNPDEDAIMATAQSLGVGYIGWSWSGNGSGVEYLDMVNGFDANSLTGWGNRFINGANGIVATSETASVYGDGGGDTGGGTAPNGYPYCVDGSASDPDGDGWGWESSRSCVVPGGSADTGGDTGGGTAPNGYPYCVDGSASDPDGDGWGWENSRSCVVAGSGADS
;
A
#
# COMPACT_ATOMS: atom_id res chain seq x y z
N MET A 1 -28.60 -38.67 58.56
CA MET A 1 -28.36 -38.55 60.04
C MET A 1 -27.63 -37.26 60.31
N ARG A 2 -28.31 -36.41 61.07
CA ARG A 2 -27.83 -35.35 61.98
C ARG A 2 -26.60 -34.48 61.62
N LYS A 3 -26.90 -33.17 61.38
CA LYS A 3 -26.06 -31.99 61.74
C LYS A 3 -25.77 -31.97 63.24
N PRO A 4 -24.73 -31.30 63.69
CA PRO A 4 -24.99 -30.34 64.77
C PRO A 4 -24.53 -28.88 64.41
N ARG A 5 -25.24 -28.00 65.09
CA ARG A 5 -25.11 -26.55 65.19
C ARG A 5 -24.12 -26.15 66.32
N SER A 6 -23.83 -24.89 66.25
CA SER A 6 -23.49 -23.91 67.35
C SER A 6 -22.01 -23.50 67.34
N THR A 7 -21.58 -22.29 67.70
CA THR A 7 -22.13 -21.29 68.60
C THR A 7 -21.41 -19.95 68.35
N LEU A 8 -22.12 -18.89 68.44
CA LEU A 8 -21.69 -17.50 68.48
C LEU A 8 -20.88 -17.21 69.76
N MET A 9 -19.76 -16.46 69.62
CA MET A 9 -19.22 -15.74 70.75
C MET A 9 -18.82 -14.32 70.35
N LYS A 10 -19.54 -13.35 70.90
CA LYS A 10 -19.24 -11.91 70.90
C LYS A 10 -18.18 -11.64 71.96
N THR A 11 -17.15 -10.87 71.58
CA THR A 11 -16.44 -10.06 72.58
C THR A 11 -16.16 -8.70 71.97
N ALA A 12 -16.58 -7.70 72.72
CA ALA A 12 -16.34 -6.25 72.50
C ALA A 12 -14.96 -5.86 73.07
N GLY A 13 -14.36 -4.86 72.50
CA GLY A 13 -13.23 -4.21 73.17
C GLY A 13 -12.40 -3.26 72.33
N MET A 14 -12.67 -1.99 72.54
CA MET A 14 -11.78 -0.81 72.59
C MET A 14 -11.22 -0.24 71.26
N ALA A 15 -11.68 0.99 71.05
CA ALA A 15 -11.15 1.97 70.12
C ALA A 15 -9.76 2.51 70.55
N PHE A 16 -8.84 2.58 69.60
CA PHE A 16 -7.69 3.47 69.65
C PHE A 16 -7.67 4.32 68.38
N ALA A 17 -7.88 5.61 68.51
CA ALA A 17 -7.73 6.57 67.44
C ALA A 17 -6.24 6.87 67.25
N ALA A 18 -5.71 6.50 66.09
CA ALA A 18 -4.43 6.99 65.60
C ALA A 18 -4.67 7.72 64.29
N ALA A 19 -4.51 9.04 64.30
CA ALA A 19 -4.51 9.86 63.13
C ALA A 19 -3.19 9.60 62.38
N LEU A 20 -3.28 8.96 61.19
CA LEU A 20 -2.21 8.92 60.20
C LEU A 20 -2.65 9.76 58.99
N GLY A 21 -1.82 10.77 58.66
CA GLY A 21 -2.01 11.64 57.52
C GLY A 21 -2.00 10.86 56.21
N LEU A 22 -3.04 11.02 55.39
CA LEU A 22 -3.07 10.59 54.00
C LEU A 22 -2.16 11.53 53.20
N LEU A 23 -0.97 11.07 52.89
CA LEU A 23 -0.24 11.54 51.71
C LEU A 23 -0.86 10.84 50.50
N GLY A 24 -1.83 11.47 49.87
CA GLY A 24 -2.39 11.05 48.61
C GLY A 24 -1.36 11.18 47.50
N SER A 25 -0.71 10.10 47.12
CA SER A 25 0.02 10.01 45.86
C SER A 25 -1.00 10.11 44.72
N ILE A 26 -1.08 11.26 44.09
CA ILE A 26 -1.78 11.42 42.81
C ILE A 26 -0.93 10.67 41.79
N VAL A 27 -1.27 9.41 41.52
CA VAL A 27 -0.82 8.71 40.31
C VAL A 27 -1.60 9.37 39.17
N GLY A 28 -1.00 10.37 38.53
CA GLY A 28 -1.50 10.88 37.25
C GLY A 28 -1.52 9.72 36.22
N PRO A 29 -2.48 9.72 35.28
CA PRO A 29 -2.41 8.77 34.18
C PRO A 29 -1.06 8.96 33.50
N SER A 30 -0.27 7.88 33.40
CA SER A 30 0.90 7.83 32.54
C SER A 30 0.39 8.16 31.14
N ALA A 31 0.76 9.32 30.60
CA ALA A 31 0.61 9.55 29.18
C ALA A 31 1.41 8.42 28.51
N GLY A 32 0.71 7.43 27.94
CA GLY A 32 1.32 6.46 27.06
C GLY A 32 2.07 7.26 26.00
N VAL A 33 3.34 6.98 25.82
CA VAL A 33 4.10 7.50 24.68
C VAL A 33 3.32 6.99 23.47
N ALA A 34 2.72 7.88 22.71
CA ALA A 34 2.11 7.50 21.45
C ALA A 34 3.27 6.90 20.63
N GLU A 35 3.16 5.61 20.32
CA GLU A 35 4.08 4.94 19.42
C GLU A 35 4.04 5.70 18.10
N ALA A 36 5.19 6.08 17.58
CA ALA A 36 5.24 6.78 16.30
C ALA A 36 4.60 5.88 15.24
N ALA A 37 3.70 6.45 14.44
CA ALA A 37 3.13 5.70 13.34
C ALA A 37 4.25 5.18 12.42
N PRO A 38 4.10 3.96 11.84
CA PRO A 38 5.07 3.45 10.88
C PRO A 38 5.40 4.49 9.81
N THR A 39 6.67 4.62 9.49
CA THR A 39 7.12 5.48 8.38
C THR A 39 6.99 4.72 7.06
N GLY A 40 6.82 5.45 5.95
CA GLY A 40 6.78 4.85 4.62
C GLY A 40 5.44 4.25 4.23
N ILE A 41 5.52 3.22 3.37
CA ILE A 41 4.33 2.45 2.96
C ILE A 41 3.77 1.75 4.19
N ARG A 42 2.48 1.94 4.43
CA ARG A 42 1.83 1.41 5.63
C ARG A 42 0.37 1.05 5.38
N VAL A 43 -0.23 0.40 6.37
CA VAL A 43 -1.66 0.13 6.40
C VAL A 43 -2.38 1.23 7.19
N SER A 44 -3.44 1.77 6.61
CA SER A 44 -4.39 2.65 7.29
C SER A 44 -5.82 2.29 6.84
N ASP A 45 -6.72 2.12 7.80
CA ASP A 45 -8.13 1.81 7.54
C ASP A 45 -8.37 0.66 6.54
N GLY A 46 -7.55 -0.39 6.66
CA GLY A 46 -7.61 -1.57 5.76
C GLY A 46 -7.06 -1.33 4.35
N ARG A 47 -6.40 -0.19 4.11
CA ARG A 47 -5.81 0.18 2.83
C ARG A 47 -4.29 0.25 2.94
N VAL A 48 -3.62 0.04 1.82
CA VAL A 48 -2.19 0.34 1.69
C VAL A 48 -2.07 1.82 1.34
N VAL A 49 -1.31 2.56 2.13
CA VAL A 49 -1.08 3.98 1.91
C VAL A 49 0.41 4.31 1.91
N GLU A 50 0.78 5.36 1.21
CA GLU A 50 2.12 5.93 1.21
C GLU A 50 2.41 6.74 2.49
N ALA A 51 3.64 7.19 2.68
CA ALA A 51 4.05 8.00 3.84
C ALA A 51 3.18 9.24 4.04
N ASN A 52 2.77 9.89 2.96
CA ASN A 52 1.90 11.07 2.95
C ASN A 52 0.42 10.77 3.25
N GLY A 53 0.03 9.49 3.30
CA GLY A 53 -1.33 9.04 3.55
C GLY A 53 -2.18 8.82 2.29
N ASN A 54 -1.64 9.05 1.11
CA ASN A 54 -2.33 8.72 -0.13
C ASN A 54 -2.49 7.21 -0.28
N GLU A 55 -3.63 6.74 -0.76
CA GLU A 55 -3.83 5.33 -1.05
C GLU A 55 -2.91 4.89 -2.19
N PHE A 56 -2.23 3.75 -2.02
CA PHE A 56 -1.38 3.17 -3.03
C PHE A 56 -1.93 1.81 -3.47
N VAL A 57 -2.39 1.74 -4.71
CA VAL A 57 -2.94 0.52 -5.30
C VAL A 57 -1.88 -0.13 -6.18
N MET A 58 -1.35 -1.26 -5.73
CA MET A 58 -0.31 -1.99 -6.47
C MET A 58 -0.86 -2.49 -7.80
N ARG A 59 -0.15 -2.18 -8.88
CA ARG A 59 -0.35 -2.68 -10.24
C ARG A 59 0.99 -3.22 -10.72
N GLY A 60 1.25 -4.49 -10.42
CA GLY A 60 2.60 -5.03 -10.45
C GLY A 60 2.78 -6.26 -11.32
N ILE A 61 4.05 -6.60 -11.53
CA ILE A 61 4.49 -7.82 -12.23
C ILE A 61 5.56 -8.50 -11.36
N ASN A 62 5.49 -9.83 -11.25
CA ASN A 62 6.51 -10.64 -10.60
C ASN A 62 7.74 -10.78 -11.51
N HIS A 63 8.94 -10.62 -10.93
CA HIS A 63 10.22 -10.83 -11.61
C HIS A 63 11.02 -11.95 -10.96
N ALA A 64 11.34 -12.97 -11.72
CA ALA A 64 12.00 -14.21 -11.31
C ALA A 64 13.52 -14.05 -11.06
N TYR A 65 13.94 -13.01 -10.32
CA TYR A 65 15.34 -12.59 -10.16
C TYR A 65 16.26 -13.68 -9.66
N THR A 66 15.87 -14.48 -8.65
CA THR A 66 16.78 -15.50 -8.08
C THR A 66 17.27 -16.53 -9.09
N TRP A 67 16.50 -16.74 -10.17
CA TRP A 67 16.87 -17.69 -11.25
C TRP A 67 17.50 -16.99 -12.46
N TYR A 68 17.24 -15.70 -12.63
CA TYR A 68 17.67 -14.90 -13.79
C TYR A 68 18.32 -13.58 -13.35
N PRO A 69 19.36 -13.61 -12.49
CA PRO A 69 19.98 -12.38 -11.99
C PRO A 69 20.72 -11.58 -13.06
N GLU A 70 20.98 -12.19 -14.22
CA GLU A 70 21.59 -11.54 -15.39
C GLU A 70 20.58 -10.69 -16.19
N GLN A 71 19.28 -10.82 -15.96
CA GLN A 71 18.25 -10.02 -16.63
C GLN A 71 18.13 -8.62 -16.01
N THR A 72 19.18 -7.84 -16.15
CA THR A 72 19.36 -6.55 -15.45
C THR A 72 18.44 -5.44 -15.97
N THR A 73 17.80 -5.61 -17.13
CA THR A 73 16.83 -4.64 -17.69
C THR A 73 15.39 -4.92 -17.28
N ALA A 74 15.11 -6.10 -16.72
CA ALA A 74 13.74 -6.54 -16.48
C ALA A 74 12.89 -5.54 -15.66
N MET A 75 13.45 -4.91 -14.63
CA MET A 75 12.72 -3.90 -13.85
C MET A 75 12.41 -2.64 -14.66
N ALA A 76 13.36 -2.18 -15.49
CA ALA A 76 13.15 -1.03 -16.38
C ALA A 76 12.10 -1.36 -17.45
N ASP A 77 12.15 -2.57 -18.00
CA ASP A 77 11.20 -3.06 -19.01
C ASP A 77 9.78 -3.17 -18.44
N ILE A 78 9.65 -3.70 -17.21
CA ILE A 78 8.37 -3.80 -16.48
C ILE A 78 7.80 -2.40 -16.20
N ALA A 79 8.62 -1.49 -15.69
CA ALA A 79 8.24 -0.09 -15.45
C ALA A 79 7.80 0.61 -16.74
N ALA A 80 8.53 0.40 -17.85
CA ALA A 80 8.18 0.94 -19.16
C ALA A 80 6.84 0.43 -19.71
N LYS A 81 6.31 -0.71 -19.20
CA LYS A 81 4.95 -1.19 -19.46
C LYS A 81 3.89 -0.53 -18.57
N GLY A 82 4.30 0.37 -17.70
CA GLY A 82 3.39 1.13 -16.83
C GLY A 82 3.15 0.54 -15.45
N ALA A 83 3.82 -0.55 -15.08
CA ALA A 83 3.69 -1.10 -13.72
C ALA A 83 4.24 -0.10 -12.68
N ASN A 84 3.55 0.02 -11.54
CA ASN A 84 4.00 0.81 -10.40
C ASN A 84 4.68 -0.03 -9.30
N THR A 85 4.66 -1.34 -9.44
CA THR A 85 5.18 -2.31 -8.47
C THR A 85 5.89 -3.46 -9.18
N VAL A 86 7.01 -3.90 -8.63
CA VAL A 86 7.66 -5.16 -9.02
C VAL A 86 7.81 -6.05 -7.80
N ARG A 87 7.25 -7.25 -7.82
CA ARG A 87 7.51 -8.28 -6.80
C ARG A 87 8.71 -9.09 -7.25
N VAL A 88 9.78 -9.01 -6.48
CA VAL A 88 11.10 -9.54 -6.83
C VAL A 88 11.35 -10.83 -6.06
N VAL A 89 11.52 -11.91 -6.79
CA VAL A 89 11.77 -13.25 -6.26
C VAL A 89 13.22 -13.36 -5.80
N LEU A 90 13.45 -13.55 -4.49
CA LEU A 90 14.78 -13.70 -3.88
C LEU A 90 14.98 -15.11 -3.32
N GLY A 91 16.23 -15.52 -3.16
CA GLY A 91 16.63 -16.75 -2.45
C GLY A 91 17.24 -16.44 -1.09
N SER A 92 16.84 -17.20 -0.05
CA SER A 92 17.43 -17.13 1.28
C SER A 92 18.77 -17.90 1.38
N GLY A 93 18.99 -18.84 0.49
CA GLY A 93 20.12 -19.78 0.50
C GLY A 93 19.78 -21.15 1.08
N ASP A 94 18.55 -21.37 1.51
CA ASP A 94 18.11 -22.69 1.99
C ASP A 94 17.72 -23.62 0.83
N ARG A 95 17.06 -23.06 -0.17
CA ARG A 95 16.64 -23.77 -1.40
C ARG A 95 17.28 -23.19 -2.65
N TRP A 96 17.23 -21.87 -2.80
CA TRP A 96 17.75 -21.14 -3.95
C TRP A 96 19.02 -20.37 -3.59
N THR A 97 19.78 -19.95 -4.61
CA THR A 97 20.98 -19.15 -4.40
C THR A 97 20.66 -17.92 -3.55
N ARG A 98 21.44 -17.75 -2.47
CA ARG A 98 21.22 -16.63 -1.55
C ARG A 98 21.43 -15.28 -2.22
N THR A 99 20.44 -14.43 -2.16
CA THR A 99 20.53 -13.01 -2.51
C THR A 99 21.20 -12.26 -1.35
N SER A 100 22.37 -11.69 -1.58
CA SER A 100 23.15 -10.96 -0.57
C SER A 100 22.56 -9.58 -0.28
N ALA A 101 22.92 -8.97 0.87
CA ALA A 101 22.52 -7.60 1.20
C ALA A 101 22.91 -6.58 0.11
N SER A 102 24.08 -6.74 -0.50
CA SER A 102 24.51 -5.86 -1.61
C SER A 102 23.62 -6.01 -2.84
N GLN A 103 23.15 -7.23 -3.16
CA GLN A 103 22.23 -7.45 -4.26
C GLN A 103 20.85 -6.86 -3.93
N VAL A 104 20.36 -7.05 -2.69
CA VAL A 104 19.11 -6.44 -2.23
C VAL A 104 19.17 -4.92 -2.38
N SER A 105 20.26 -4.27 -1.93
CA SER A 105 20.46 -2.83 -2.09
C SER A 105 20.41 -2.42 -3.58
N GLY A 106 21.12 -3.16 -4.45
CA GLY A 106 21.13 -2.89 -5.89
C GLY A 106 19.75 -3.06 -6.56
N LEU A 107 18.91 -4.00 -6.07
CA LEU A 107 17.54 -4.19 -6.55
C LEU A 107 16.65 -3.02 -6.12
N ILE A 108 16.79 -2.56 -4.88
CA ILE A 108 16.08 -1.37 -4.38
C ILE A 108 16.45 -0.13 -5.20
N ASP A 109 17.74 0.05 -5.48
CA ASP A 109 18.23 1.15 -6.33
C ASP A 109 17.63 1.09 -7.74
N GLN A 110 17.50 -0.12 -8.33
CA GLN A 110 16.83 -0.30 -9.62
C GLN A 110 15.32 0.04 -9.55
N CYS A 111 14.60 -0.39 -8.50
CA CYS A 111 13.22 -0.01 -8.30
C CYS A 111 13.07 1.52 -8.25
N LYS A 112 13.89 2.17 -7.44
CA LYS A 112 13.87 3.65 -7.28
C LYS A 112 14.19 4.36 -8.59
N ALA A 113 15.19 3.91 -9.31
CA ALA A 113 15.57 4.49 -10.61
C ALA A 113 14.45 4.36 -11.65
N ASN A 114 13.62 3.33 -11.55
CA ASN A 114 12.51 3.07 -12.47
C ASN A 114 11.14 3.48 -11.90
N LYS A 115 11.11 4.18 -10.76
CA LYS A 115 9.90 4.70 -10.12
C LYS A 115 8.84 3.62 -9.83
N VAL A 116 9.26 2.44 -9.38
CA VAL A 116 8.39 1.34 -8.97
C VAL A 116 8.62 0.98 -7.51
N ILE A 117 7.58 0.58 -6.81
CA ILE A 117 7.69 0.03 -5.46
C ILE A 117 8.20 -1.41 -5.54
N CYS A 118 9.22 -1.72 -4.74
CA CYS A 118 9.74 -3.07 -4.59
C CYS A 118 8.90 -3.86 -3.57
N VAL A 119 8.30 -4.97 -3.98
CA VAL A 119 7.87 -6.03 -3.07
C VAL A 119 8.93 -7.12 -3.12
N LEU A 120 9.77 -7.20 -2.09
CA LEU A 120 10.86 -8.18 -2.03
C LEU A 120 10.36 -9.44 -1.31
N GLU A 121 10.50 -10.62 -1.89
CA GLU A 121 10.00 -11.86 -1.31
C GLU A 121 11.06 -12.98 -1.26
N VAL A 122 10.99 -13.88 -0.26
CA VAL A 122 11.80 -15.08 -0.15
C VAL A 122 11.03 -16.28 -0.69
N HIS A 123 11.49 -16.84 -1.82
CA HIS A 123 10.79 -17.94 -2.49
C HIS A 123 11.07 -19.33 -1.89
N ASP A 124 12.06 -19.43 -1.01
CA ASP A 124 12.48 -20.70 -0.41
C ASP A 124 11.42 -21.38 0.46
N THR A 125 10.37 -20.65 0.86
CA THR A 125 9.28 -21.20 1.71
C THR A 125 8.19 -21.92 0.93
N THR A 126 8.18 -21.83 -0.39
CA THR A 126 7.12 -22.34 -1.27
C THR A 126 6.82 -23.82 -1.03
N GLY A 127 5.57 -24.10 -0.62
CA GLY A 127 5.09 -25.47 -0.39
C GLY A 127 5.66 -26.13 0.85
N TYR A 128 6.17 -25.38 1.85
CA TYR A 128 6.69 -25.97 3.09
C TYR A 128 5.70 -26.98 3.70
N GLY A 129 6.23 -28.10 4.18
CA GLY A 129 5.46 -29.21 4.72
C GLY A 129 5.06 -30.28 3.68
N GLU A 130 5.03 -29.94 2.39
CA GLU A 130 4.87 -30.88 1.28
C GLU A 130 6.15 -31.01 0.46
N ASP A 131 6.74 -29.87 0.07
CA ASP A 131 8.03 -29.85 -0.61
C ASP A 131 9.17 -29.97 0.42
N GLY A 132 9.91 -31.07 0.36
CA GLY A 132 11.02 -31.32 1.28
C GLY A 132 12.22 -30.39 1.15
N ALA A 133 12.29 -29.60 0.06
CA ALA A 133 13.32 -28.59 -0.14
C ALA A 133 12.91 -27.21 0.43
N ALA A 134 11.63 -27.02 0.74
CA ALA A 134 11.14 -25.74 1.24
C ALA A 134 11.59 -25.47 2.68
N THR A 135 11.86 -24.20 2.98
CA THR A 135 12.25 -23.77 4.32
C THR A 135 11.07 -23.18 5.11
N THR A 136 11.27 -22.89 6.39
CA THR A 136 10.26 -22.33 7.28
C THR A 136 10.20 -20.80 7.19
N LEU A 137 9.04 -20.20 7.57
CA LEU A 137 8.93 -18.74 7.76
C LEU A 137 9.90 -18.20 8.83
N ASP A 138 10.25 -19.01 9.85
CA ASP A 138 11.25 -18.61 10.86
C ASP A 138 12.63 -18.38 10.24
N LYS A 139 13.07 -19.26 9.33
CA LYS A 139 14.33 -19.10 8.60
C LYS A 139 14.27 -17.97 7.56
N ALA A 140 13.13 -17.78 6.90
CA ALA A 140 12.91 -16.62 6.05
C ALA A 140 13.06 -15.31 6.85
N ALA A 141 12.51 -15.24 8.07
CA ALA A 141 12.72 -14.11 8.96
C ALA A 141 14.19 -13.92 9.36
N ASP A 142 14.96 -15.01 9.58
CA ASP A 142 16.43 -14.91 9.80
C ASP A 142 17.15 -14.32 8.59
N TYR A 143 16.73 -14.69 7.37
CA TYR A 143 17.29 -14.08 6.17
C TYR A 143 17.04 -12.58 6.15
N TRP A 144 15.80 -12.12 6.35
CA TRP A 144 15.48 -10.69 6.37
C TRP A 144 16.29 -9.92 7.40
N ILE A 145 16.45 -10.46 8.60
CA ILE A 145 17.30 -9.86 9.64
C ILE A 145 18.75 -9.76 9.17
N SER A 146 19.26 -10.76 8.46
CA SER A 146 20.64 -10.80 7.99
C SER A 146 20.94 -9.80 6.87
N VAL A 147 19.94 -9.34 6.13
CA VAL A 147 20.04 -8.33 5.07
C VAL A 147 19.43 -6.98 5.46
N LYS A 148 19.04 -6.82 6.72
CA LYS A 148 18.37 -5.63 7.26
C LYS A 148 19.09 -4.32 6.90
N SER A 149 20.42 -4.31 6.89
CA SER A 149 21.20 -3.12 6.54
C SER A 149 20.96 -2.59 5.11
N ALA A 150 20.40 -3.40 4.21
CA ALA A 150 19.98 -2.96 2.88
C ALA A 150 18.55 -2.41 2.85
N LEU A 151 17.77 -2.68 3.89
CA LEU A 151 16.37 -2.30 4.02
C LEU A 151 16.19 -1.02 4.83
N GLU A 152 17.03 -0.78 5.83
CA GLU A 152 16.93 0.39 6.73
C GLU A 152 16.86 1.70 5.95
N GLY A 153 15.81 2.51 6.22
CA GLY A 153 15.57 3.79 5.54
C GLY A 153 14.97 3.64 4.13
N GLN A 154 14.45 2.45 3.78
CA GLN A 154 13.79 2.19 2.51
C GLN A 154 12.29 1.94 2.64
N GLU A 155 11.69 2.30 3.78
CA GLU A 155 10.30 2.05 4.12
C GLU A 155 9.31 2.70 3.13
N ASP A 156 9.71 3.79 2.48
CA ASP A 156 8.92 4.46 1.44
C ASP A 156 8.87 3.70 0.11
N TYR A 157 9.83 2.79 -0.12
CA TYR A 157 10.08 2.17 -1.43
C TYR A 157 9.93 0.65 -1.42
N VAL A 158 9.88 0.04 -0.23
CA VAL A 158 9.98 -1.41 -0.07
C VAL A 158 8.87 -1.96 0.82
N VAL A 159 8.21 -3.01 0.33
CA VAL A 159 7.38 -3.93 1.11
C VAL A 159 8.13 -5.25 1.24
N VAL A 160 8.20 -5.81 2.44
CA VAL A 160 8.86 -7.09 2.71
C VAL A 160 7.83 -8.21 2.73
N ASN A 161 7.79 -9.02 1.69
CA ASN A 161 7.00 -10.24 1.64
C ASN A 161 7.79 -11.37 2.33
N ILE A 162 7.36 -11.76 3.52
CA ILE A 162 8.17 -12.58 4.45
C ILE A 162 8.62 -13.89 3.80
N GLY A 163 7.70 -14.57 3.10
CA GLY A 163 8.01 -15.80 2.38
C GLY A 163 6.87 -16.22 1.48
N ASN A 164 7.20 -16.70 0.28
CA ASN A 164 6.28 -17.16 -0.73
C ASN A 164 5.55 -18.43 -0.31
N GLU A 165 4.22 -18.48 -0.46
CA GLU A 165 3.38 -19.69 -0.32
C GLU A 165 3.79 -20.61 0.85
N PRO A 166 3.86 -20.06 2.08
CA PRO A 166 4.42 -20.79 3.22
C PRO A 166 3.40 -21.81 3.73
N TYR A 167 3.50 -23.01 3.44
CA TYR A 167 2.66 -24.20 3.62
C TYR A 167 1.92 -24.60 2.35
N GLY A 168 2.19 -25.82 1.91
CA GLY A 168 1.38 -26.54 0.95
C GLY A 168 0.04 -27.00 1.56
N ASN A 169 -0.53 -28.06 1.05
CA ASN A 169 -1.81 -28.58 1.52
C ASN A 169 -1.70 -29.33 2.86
N THR A 170 -0.48 -29.78 3.18
CA THR A 170 -0.21 -30.49 4.43
C THR A 170 0.06 -29.47 5.55
N ASN A 171 -0.69 -29.61 6.65
CA ASN A 171 -0.49 -28.81 7.86
C ASN A 171 -0.72 -27.28 7.70
N ALA A 172 -1.58 -26.86 6.76
CA ALA A 172 -1.92 -25.47 6.52
C ALA A 172 -2.36 -24.71 7.80
N SER A 173 -2.98 -25.39 8.75
CA SER A 173 -3.40 -24.78 10.04
C SER A 173 -2.24 -24.25 10.90
N ALA A 174 -1.01 -24.69 10.66
CA ALA A 174 0.17 -24.16 11.35
C ALA A 174 0.57 -22.76 10.87
N TRP A 175 0.08 -22.33 9.70
CA TRP A 175 0.33 -21.02 9.10
C TRP A 175 0.12 -19.88 10.09
N THR A 176 -1.00 -19.85 10.80
CA THR A 176 -1.35 -18.76 11.72
C THR A 176 -0.28 -18.53 12.79
N GLY A 177 0.19 -19.61 13.43
CA GLY A 177 1.22 -19.51 14.46
C GLY A 177 2.58 -19.14 13.92
N ALA A 178 2.97 -19.74 12.80
CA ALA A 178 4.25 -19.46 12.14
C ALA A 178 4.32 -18.01 11.63
N THR A 179 3.26 -17.51 11.02
CA THR A 179 3.18 -16.12 10.52
C THR A 179 3.28 -15.12 11.66
N LYS A 180 2.52 -15.28 12.75
CA LYS A 180 2.63 -14.44 13.94
C LYS A 180 4.04 -14.43 14.54
N SER A 181 4.68 -15.60 14.59
CA SER A 181 6.04 -15.72 15.11
C SER A 181 7.05 -15.02 14.21
N ALA A 182 6.93 -15.13 12.88
CA ALA A 182 7.80 -14.47 11.93
C ALA A 182 7.64 -12.94 12.00
N ILE A 183 6.41 -12.41 12.01
CA ILE A 183 6.12 -10.99 12.20
C ILE A 183 6.78 -10.48 13.49
N GLY A 184 6.50 -11.12 14.64
CA GLY A 184 7.07 -10.72 15.92
C GLY A 184 8.59 -10.76 15.93
N LYS A 185 9.22 -11.73 15.25
CA LYS A 185 10.68 -11.83 15.12
C LYS A 185 11.27 -10.67 14.34
N LEU A 186 10.63 -10.27 13.23
CA LEU A 186 11.05 -9.14 12.40
C LEU A 186 10.88 -7.81 13.14
N ARG A 187 9.74 -7.58 13.81
CA ARG A 187 9.49 -6.37 14.61
C ARG A 187 10.47 -6.25 15.77
N ASN A 188 10.72 -7.36 16.49
CA ASN A 188 11.74 -7.38 17.56
C ASN A 188 13.17 -7.09 17.05
N ALA A 189 13.45 -7.33 15.78
CA ALA A 189 14.71 -6.97 15.15
C ALA A 189 14.72 -5.51 14.64
N GLY A 190 13.62 -4.75 14.80
CA GLY A 190 13.46 -3.37 14.35
C GLY A 190 13.35 -3.27 12.83
N LEU A 191 12.53 -4.11 12.21
CA LEU A 191 12.14 -3.99 10.81
C LEU A 191 10.74 -3.38 10.75
N ASP A 192 10.65 -2.10 10.39
CA ASP A 192 9.42 -1.28 10.49
C ASP A 192 8.63 -1.24 9.16
N HIS A 193 9.15 -1.86 8.11
CA HIS A 193 8.51 -1.96 6.78
C HIS A 193 7.09 -2.55 6.85
N ALA A 194 6.25 -2.20 5.88
CA ALA A 194 5.06 -3.00 5.60
C ALA A 194 5.48 -4.45 5.33
N LEU A 195 4.89 -5.39 6.07
CA LEU A 195 5.13 -6.81 5.91
C LEU A 195 4.00 -7.42 5.09
N MET A 196 4.32 -8.15 4.03
CA MET A 196 3.35 -8.92 3.27
C MET A 196 3.44 -10.39 3.68
N VAL A 197 2.30 -11.05 3.84
CA VAL A 197 2.20 -12.46 4.25
C VAL A 197 1.30 -13.21 3.27
N ASP A 198 1.88 -14.21 2.62
CA ASP A 198 1.16 -15.05 1.67
C ASP A 198 0.31 -16.10 2.38
N ALA A 199 -0.78 -16.48 1.75
CA ALA A 199 -1.67 -17.51 2.23
C ALA A 199 -1.02 -18.91 2.19
N PRO A 200 -1.49 -19.86 3.02
CA PRO A 200 -1.13 -21.27 2.90
C PRO A 200 -1.85 -21.94 1.71
N ASN A 201 -1.70 -23.24 1.57
CA ASN A 201 -2.25 -24.04 0.48
C ASN A 201 -1.73 -23.57 -0.89
N TRP A 202 -0.39 -23.47 -1.00
CA TRP A 202 0.24 -22.95 -2.22
C TRP A 202 -0.31 -21.58 -2.60
N GLY A 203 -0.38 -20.68 -1.62
CA GLY A 203 -0.86 -19.32 -1.78
C GLY A 203 -2.36 -19.15 -1.98
N GLN A 204 -3.13 -20.22 -2.21
CA GLN A 204 -4.52 -20.15 -2.65
C GLN A 204 -5.58 -20.21 -1.54
N ASP A 205 -5.18 -20.49 -0.30
CA ASP A 205 -6.05 -20.53 0.90
C ASP A 205 -7.36 -21.33 0.73
N TRP A 206 -7.39 -22.38 -0.09
CA TRP A 206 -8.62 -23.13 -0.33
C TRP A 206 -9.21 -23.74 0.96
N SER A 207 -8.39 -23.90 2.01
CA SER A 207 -8.86 -24.32 3.34
C SER A 207 -9.49 -23.18 4.16
N GLY A 208 -9.37 -21.93 3.71
CA GLY A 208 -9.83 -20.75 4.41
C GLY A 208 -9.04 -20.41 5.68
N THR A 209 -7.82 -20.91 5.80
CA THR A 209 -7.00 -20.71 7.01
C THR A 209 -6.59 -19.26 7.18
N MET A 210 -6.08 -18.58 6.14
CA MET A 210 -5.76 -17.16 6.18
C MET A 210 -7.04 -16.35 6.39
N ARG A 211 -8.07 -16.59 5.57
CA ARG A 211 -9.36 -15.92 5.67
C ARG A 211 -9.93 -15.92 7.10
N ALA A 212 -9.87 -17.07 7.78
CA ALA A 212 -10.42 -17.22 9.15
C ALA A 212 -9.56 -16.58 10.23
N ASN A 213 -8.25 -16.39 10.00
CA ASN A 213 -7.30 -15.97 11.02
C ASN A 213 -6.64 -14.62 10.77
N ALA A 214 -6.89 -13.98 9.61
CA ALA A 214 -6.26 -12.73 9.20
C ALA A 214 -6.39 -11.63 10.26
N ALA A 215 -7.57 -11.40 10.80
CA ALA A 215 -7.77 -10.41 11.87
C ALA A 215 -6.88 -10.65 13.08
N SER A 216 -6.68 -11.92 13.47
CA SER A 216 -5.84 -12.27 14.61
C SER A 216 -4.34 -12.19 14.30
N VAL A 217 -3.94 -12.39 13.03
CA VAL A 217 -2.57 -12.18 12.56
C VAL A 217 -2.28 -10.68 12.53
N PHE A 218 -3.14 -9.88 11.90
CA PHE A 218 -3.03 -8.42 11.87
C PHE A 218 -2.95 -7.82 13.27
N ALA A 219 -3.78 -8.31 14.20
CA ALA A 219 -3.78 -7.88 15.59
C ALA A 219 -2.50 -8.24 16.35
N SER A 220 -1.71 -9.21 15.89
CA SER A 220 -0.45 -9.62 16.53
C SER A 220 0.75 -8.79 16.09
N ASP A 221 0.64 -8.05 15.00
CA ASP A 221 1.65 -7.10 14.57
C ASP A 221 1.55 -5.84 15.44
N PRO A 222 2.57 -5.49 16.25
CA PRO A 222 2.54 -4.27 17.07
C PRO A 222 2.38 -3.01 16.22
N ASP A 223 2.96 -2.99 15.02
CA ASP A 223 2.92 -1.82 14.12
C ASP A 223 1.63 -1.76 13.29
N ARG A 224 0.79 -2.82 13.34
CA ARG A 224 -0.42 -2.93 12.50
C ARG A 224 -0.14 -2.70 11.02
N ASN A 225 1.03 -3.10 10.55
CA ASN A 225 1.54 -2.85 9.22
C ASN A 225 1.78 -4.15 8.45
N THR A 226 0.79 -5.05 8.47
CA THR A 226 0.79 -6.35 7.77
C THR A 226 -0.24 -6.34 6.65
N ILE A 227 0.18 -6.67 5.42
CA ILE A 227 -0.64 -6.82 4.21
C ILE A 227 -0.81 -8.31 3.94
N PHE A 228 -2.02 -8.77 3.69
CA PHE A 228 -2.29 -10.15 3.27
C PHE A 228 -2.13 -10.29 1.76
N SER A 229 -1.61 -11.43 1.33
CA SER A 229 -1.40 -11.75 -0.07
C SER A 229 -2.06 -13.08 -0.41
N ILE A 230 -2.92 -13.08 -1.43
CA ILE A 230 -3.56 -14.26 -1.96
C ILE A 230 -3.04 -14.54 -3.37
N HIS A 231 -2.77 -15.81 -3.69
CA HIS A 231 -2.44 -16.24 -5.04
C HIS A 231 -3.67 -16.86 -5.66
N MET A 232 -4.15 -16.26 -6.76
CA MET A 232 -5.40 -16.68 -7.38
C MET A 232 -5.13 -17.49 -8.64
N TYR A 233 -5.08 -18.80 -8.46
CA TYR A 233 -4.96 -19.77 -9.54
C TYR A 233 -6.25 -20.62 -9.66
N GLY A 234 -6.17 -21.92 -9.89
CA GLY A 234 -7.32 -22.76 -10.21
C GLY A 234 -8.44 -22.84 -9.17
N VAL A 235 -8.20 -22.40 -7.94
CA VAL A 235 -9.25 -22.27 -6.90
C VAL A 235 -10.21 -21.10 -7.21
N TYR A 236 -9.79 -20.14 -8.01
CA TYR A 236 -10.51 -18.90 -8.31
C TYR A 236 -10.95 -18.89 -9.79
N ASP A 237 -11.66 -19.93 -10.21
CA ASP A 237 -12.09 -20.13 -11.60
C ASP A 237 -13.45 -19.46 -11.92
N THR A 238 -14.05 -18.77 -10.94
CA THR A 238 -15.28 -18.02 -11.13
C THR A 238 -15.25 -16.63 -10.48
N ALA A 239 -15.94 -15.68 -11.10
CA ALA A 239 -16.10 -14.35 -10.54
C ALA A 239 -16.69 -14.34 -9.11
N ALA A 240 -17.53 -15.31 -8.78
CA ALA A 240 -18.15 -15.42 -7.46
C ALA A 240 -17.13 -15.74 -6.36
N GLU A 241 -16.18 -16.64 -6.62
CA GLU A 241 -15.12 -17.00 -5.68
C GLU A 241 -14.15 -15.85 -5.45
N VAL A 242 -13.75 -15.19 -6.53
CA VAL A 242 -12.90 -13.99 -6.47
C VAL A 242 -13.56 -12.90 -5.63
N GLN A 243 -14.82 -12.57 -5.94
CA GLN A 243 -15.57 -11.53 -5.23
C GLN A 243 -15.80 -11.89 -3.76
N ASP A 244 -16.19 -13.12 -3.46
CA ASP A 244 -16.41 -13.57 -2.08
C ASP A 244 -15.13 -13.46 -1.24
N TYR A 245 -14.00 -13.88 -1.80
CA TYR A 245 -12.72 -13.84 -1.08
C TYR A 245 -12.25 -12.40 -0.84
N LEU A 246 -12.16 -11.57 -1.86
CA LEU A 246 -11.67 -10.19 -1.74
C LEU A 246 -12.60 -9.31 -0.90
N ASN A 247 -13.92 -9.44 -1.09
CA ASN A 247 -14.89 -8.70 -0.27
C ASN A 247 -14.81 -9.06 1.21
N HIS A 248 -14.47 -10.32 1.56
CA HIS A 248 -14.29 -10.69 2.96
C HIS A 248 -13.23 -9.81 3.64
N PHE A 249 -12.08 -9.60 3.00
CA PHE A 249 -11.00 -8.78 3.57
C PHE A 249 -11.38 -7.30 3.60
N VAL A 250 -11.86 -6.76 2.50
CA VAL A 250 -12.24 -5.35 2.39
C VAL A 250 -13.35 -4.97 3.39
N ASN A 251 -14.39 -5.80 3.53
CA ASN A 251 -15.48 -5.57 4.46
C ASN A 251 -15.09 -5.67 5.95
N ASN A 252 -13.94 -6.29 6.24
CA ASN A 252 -13.39 -6.38 7.59
C ASN A 252 -12.18 -5.45 7.82
N GLU A 253 -11.97 -4.48 6.91
CA GLU A 253 -10.87 -3.52 6.98
C GLU A 253 -9.50 -4.21 7.11
N LEU A 254 -9.31 -5.34 6.42
CA LEU A 254 -8.07 -6.08 6.36
C LEU A 254 -7.41 -5.84 4.99
N PRO A 255 -6.18 -5.30 4.96
CA PRO A 255 -5.50 -5.01 3.69
C PRO A 255 -5.15 -6.32 2.97
N ILE A 256 -5.56 -6.44 1.72
CA ILE A 256 -5.28 -7.59 0.87
C ILE A 256 -4.76 -7.17 -0.50
N VAL A 257 -3.89 -7.99 -1.07
CA VAL A 257 -3.37 -7.88 -2.43
C VAL A 257 -3.47 -9.24 -3.09
N VAL A 258 -3.79 -9.30 -4.38
CA VAL A 258 -3.58 -10.50 -5.18
C VAL A 258 -2.10 -10.53 -5.57
N GLY A 259 -1.29 -11.32 -4.86
CA GLY A 259 0.17 -11.34 -5.00
C GLY A 259 0.66 -12.10 -6.22
N GLU A 260 -0.12 -13.07 -6.67
CA GLU A 260 0.12 -13.82 -7.90
C GLU A 260 -1.18 -14.26 -8.57
N PHE A 261 -1.21 -14.24 -9.89
CA PHE A 261 -2.21 -14.91 -10.73
C PHE A 261 -1.74 -14.94 -12.19
N GLY A 262 -2.33 -15.83 -12.98
CA GLY A 262 -2.16 -15.94 -14.43
C GLY A 262 -3.51 -16.02 -15.13
N ASP A 263 -3.51 -16.30 -16.46
CA ASP A 263 -4.72 -16.62 -17.24
C ASP A 263 -4.94 -18.14 -17.40
N ALA A 264 -3.96 -18.91 -16.95
CA ALA A 264 -4.00 -20.38 -16.98
C ALA A 264 -3.16 -20.94 -15.82
N HIS A 265 -3.50 -22.15 -15.36
CA HIS A 265 -2.69 -22.90 -14.41
C HIS A 265 -2.97 -24.40 -14.49
N SER A 266 -2.03 -25.22 -14.02
CA SER A 266 -2.11 -26.69 -14.08
C SER A 266 -3.24 -27.30 -13.24
N ASP A 267 -3.72 -26.60 -12.21
CA ASP A 267 -4.82 -27.01 -11.33
C ASP A 267 -6.19 -26.43 -11.75
N GLY A 268 -6.25 -25.64 -12.82
CA GLY A 268 -7.42 -24.98 -13.35
C GLY A 268 -7.13 -23.55 -13.77
N ASN A 269 -7.83 -23.04 -14.78
CA ASN A 269 -7.66 -21.66 -15.23
C ASN A 269 -8.41 -20.73 -14.29
N PRO A 270 -7.74 -19.74 -13.66
CA PRO A 270 -8.44 -18.71 -12.90
C PRO A 270 -9.29 -17.81 -13.81
N ASP A 271 -10.27 -17.12 -13.24
CA ASP A 271 -11.02 -16.06 -13.92
C ASP A 271 -10.23 -14.72 -13.78
N GLU A 272 -9.18 -14.56 -14.60
CA GLU A 272 -8.31 -13.39 -14.56
C GLU A 272 -9.06 -12.09 -14.86
N ASP A 273 -10.11 -12.17 -15.69
CA ASP A 273 -10.98 -11.02 -15.96
C ASP A 273 -11.72 -10.55 -14.71
N ALA A 274 -12.27 -11.49 -13.95
CA ALA A 274 -12.92 -11.20 -12.68
C ALA A 274 -11.93 -10.75 -11.60
N ILE A 275 -10.72 -11.32 -11.55
CA ILE A 275 -9.67 -10.91 -10.61
C ILE A 275 -9.33 -9.44 -10.83
N MET A 276 -9.00 -9.04 -12.06
CA MET A 276 -8.60 -7.67 -12.39
C MET A 276 -9.76 -6.69 -12.20
N ALA A 277 -10.97 -7.04 -12.63
CA ALA A 277 -12.15 -6.20 -12.49
C ALA A 277 -12.57 -6.00 -11.02
N THR A 278 -12.56 -7.07 -10.23
CA THR A 278 -12.93 -7.01 -8.81
C THR A 278 -11.88 -6.24 -8.01
N ALA A 279 -10.59 -6.52 -8.24
CA ALA A 279 -9.51 -5.80 -7.60
C ALA A 279 -9.59 -4.29 -7.90
N GLN A 280 -9.84 -3.90 -9.16
CA GLN A 280 -10.02 -2.50 -9.55
C GLN A 280 -11.22 -1.87 -8.86
N SER A 281 -12.37 -2.55 -8.82
CA SER A 281 -13.59 -2.00 -8.21
C SER A 281 -13.50 -1.83 -6.69
N LEU A 282 -12.66 -2.62 -6.03
CA LEU A 282 -12.46 -2.62 -4.58
C LEU A 282 -11.24 -1.80 -4.14
N GLY A 283 -10.45 -1.23 -5.05
CA GLY A 283 -9.17 -0.58 -4.72
C GLY A 283 -8.13 -1.57 -4.17
N VAL A 284 -8.19 -2.84 -4.56
CA VAL A 284 -7.25 -3.88 -4.16
C VAL A 284 -6.09 -3.96 -5.15
N GLY A 285 -4.87 -4.10 -4.64
CA GLY A 285 -3.68 -4.31 -5.45
C GLY A 285 -3.68 -5.68 -6.14
N TYR A 286 -3.04 -5.77 -7.32
CA TYR A 286 -2.76 -7.04 -7.97
C TYR A 286 -1.37 -7.06 -8.63
N ILE A 287 -0.73 -8.24 -8.63
CA ILE A 287 0.60 -8.48 -9.19
C ILE A 287 0.53 -9.78 -9.99
N GLY A 288 0.72 -9.68 -11.31
CA GLY A 288 0.63 -10.85 -12.21
C GLY A 288 1.90 -11.71 -12.20
N TRP A 289 1.76 -13.00 -12.32
CA TRP A 289 2.85 -13.95 -12.49
C TRP A 289 3.00 -14.29 -13.96
N SER A 290 4.15 -14.14 -14.58
CA SER A 290 5.35 -13.37 -14.22
C SER A 290 5.96 -12.77 -15.49
N TRP A 291 6.98 -11.89 -15.35
CA TRP A 291 7.56 -11.21 -16.51
C TRP A 291 8.06 -12.19 -17.56
N SER A 292 8.94 -13.13 -17.21
CA SER A 292 9.39 -14.23 -18.08
C SER A 292 10.23 -15.24 -17.30
N GLY A 293 10.56 -16.37 -17.91
CA GLY A 293 11.49 -17.36 -17.41
C GLY A 293 10.83 -18.52 -16.68
N ASN A 294 9.52 -18.70 -16.82
CA ASN A 294 8.84 -19.87 -16.29
C ASN A 294 9.38 -21.16 -16.94
N GLY A 295 9.56 -22.18 -16.12
CA GLY A 295 10.14 -23.43 -16.54
C GLY A 295 9.20 -24.32 -17.34
N SER A 296 9.76 -25.45 -17.80
CA SER A 296 9.10 -26.42 -18.67
C SER A 296 7.72 -26.85 -18.14
N GLY A 297 6.69 -26.55 -18.94
CA GLY A 297 5.30 -26.91 -18.69
C GLY A 297 4.45 -25.78 -18.09
N VAL A 298 5.04 -24.63 -17.73
CA VAL A 298 4.33 -23.46 -17.22
C VAL A 298 4.74 -22.15 -17.93
N GLU A 299 5.35 -22.26 -19.11
CA GLU A 299 5.75 -21.12 -19.96
C GLU A 299 4.56 -20.25 -20.39
N TYR A 300 3.34 -20.79 -20.33
CA TYR A 300 2.11 -20.03 -20.60
C TYR A 300 1.91 -18.86 -19.61
N LEU A 301 2.61 -18.87 -18.48
CA LEU A 301 2.60 -17.77 -17.50
C LEU A 301 3.56 -16.63 -17.84
N ASP A 302 4.45 -16.80 -18.83
CA ASP A 302 5.34 -15.73 -19.28
C ASP A 302 4.55 -14.60 -19.94
N MET A 303 4.79 -13.35 -19.49
CA MET A 303 4.17 -12.16 -20.10
C MET A 303 4.92 -11.69 -21.35
N VAL A 304 6.22 -11.99 -21.43
CA VAL A 304 7.05 -11.69 -22.59
C VAL A 304 7.87 -12.93 -22.99
N ASN A 305 8.11 -13.09 -24.29
CA ASN A 305 8.93 -14.18 -24.79
C ASN A 305 10.42 -13.91 -24.50
N GLY A 306 11.04 -14.77 -23.68
CA GLY A 306 12.50 -14.75 -23.47
C GLY A 306 13.03 -13.41 -22.95
N PHE A 307 12.32 -12.74 -22.07
CA PHE A 307 12.64 -11.41 -21.52
C PHE A 307 12.66 -10.26 -22.54
N ASP A 308 12.17 -10.45 -23.77
CA ASP A 308 12.05 -9.38 -24.76
C ASP A 308 10.78 -8.56 -24.51
N ALA A 309 10.94 -7.35 -23.97
CA ALA A 309 9.85 -6.43 -23.70
C ALA A 309 8.99 -6.07 -24.92
N ASN A 310 9.52 -6.24 -26.14
CA ASN A 310 8.79 -5.98 -27.39
C ASN A 310 7.99 -7.19 -27.89
N SER A 311 8.12 -8.34 -27.22
CA SER A 311 7.50 -9.60 -27.62
C SER A 311 6.51 -10.09 -26.55
N LEU A 312 5.37 -9.38 -26.40
CA LEU A 312 4.31 -9.78 -25.46
C LEU A 312 3.70 -11.11 -25.90
N THR A 313 3.41 -11.95 -24.92
CA THR A 313 2.56 -13.15 -25.08
C THR A 313 1.09 -12.76 -25.09
N GLY A 314 0.19 -13.72 -25.26
CA GLY A 314 -1.26 -13.52 -25.10
C GLY A 314 -1.59 -13.02 -23.69
N TRP A 315 -1.04 -13.71 -22.67
CA TRP A 315 -1.17 -13.32 -21.27
C TRP A 315 -0.61 -11.92 -21.01
N GLY A 316 0.62 -11.64 -21.41
CA GLY A 316 1.23 -10.32 -21.22
C GLY A 316 0.42 -9.19 -21.87
N ASN A 317 -0.12 -9.43 -23.08
CA ASN A 317 -0.97 -8.43 -23.73
C ASN A 317 -2.31 -8.24 -22.99
N ARG A 318 -2.95 -9.33 -22.52
CA ARG A 318 -4.17 -9.26 -21.70
C ARG A 318 -3.92 -8.48 -20.41
N PHE A 319 -2.85 -8.80 -19.67
CA PHE A 319 -2.53 -8.23 -18.38
C PHE A 319 -2.14 -6.74 -18.46
N ILE A 320 -1.35 -6.38 -19.47
CA ILE A 320 -0.82 -5.02 -19.61
C ILE A 320 -1.82 -4.10 -20.30
N ASN A 321 -2.37 -4.51 -21.45
CA ASN A 321 -3.16 -3.64 -22.33
C ASN A 321 -4.68 -3.91 -22.28
N GLY A 322 -5.11 -4.97 -21.64
CA GLY A 322 -6.53 -5.34 -21.56
C GLY A 322 -7.34 -4.49 -20.61
N ALA A 323 -8.63 -4.76 -20.53
CA ALA A 323 -9.54 -4.10 -19.57
C ALA A 323 -9.07 -4.30 -18.13
N ASN A 324 -9.07 -3.23 -17.33
CA ASN A 324 -8.51 -3.19 -15.97
C ASN A 324 -7.03 -3.60 -15.89
N GLY A 325 -6.30 -3.54 -16.99
CA GLY A 325 -4.87 -3.87 -17.07
C GLY A 325 -3.97 -2.74 -16.57
N ILE A 326 -2.67 -3.00 -16.57
CA ILE A 326 -1.64 -2.09 -16.06
C ILE A 326 -1.77 -0.69 -16.67
N VAL A 327 -1.82 -0.56 -18.00
CA VAL A 327 -1.85 0.73 -18.70
C VAL A 327 -3.09 1.57 -18.33
N ALA A 328 -4.19 0.92 -18.03
CA ALA A 328 -5.46 1.59 -17.73
C ALA A 328 -5.64 1.97 -16.26
N THR A 329 -4.87 1.36 -15.33
CA THR A 329 -5.20 1.41 -13.89
C THR A 329 -4.02 1.71 -12.97
N SER A 330 -2.80 1.74 -13.51
CA SER A 330 -1.60 1.97 -12.70
C SER A 330 -1.35 3.47 -12.52
N GLU A 331 -1.03 3.85 -11.30
CA GLU A 331 -0.58 5.20 -10.93
C GLU A 331 0.78 5.10 -10.25
N THR A 332 1.70 5.98 -10.61
CA THR A 332 3.03 6.02 -10.00
C THR A 332 2.91 6.44 -8.53
N ALA A 333 3.65 5.78 -7.63
CA ALA A 333 3.68 6.16 -6.23
C ALA A 333 4.17 7.60 -6.06
N SER A 334 3.52 8.37 -5.21
CA SER A 334 3.78 9.81 -5.04
C SER A 334 5.19 10.10 -4.50
N VAL A 335 5.82 9.12 -3.83
CA VAL A 335 7.22 9.21 -3.40
C VAL A 335 8.19 9.45 -4.56
N TYR A 336 7.79 9.10 -5.78
CA TYR A 336 8.55 9.31 -7.01
C TYR A 336 8.13 10.57 -7.78
N GLY A 337 7.26 11.39 -7.22
CA GLY A 337 6.87 12.66 -7.83
C GLY A 337 8.11 13.41 -8.33
N ASP A 338 8.04 14.00 -9.49
CA ASP A 338 9.15 14.77 -10.06
C ASP A 338 9.59 15.78 -9.02
N GLY A 339 10.89 15.84 -8.71
CA GLY A 339 11.50 16.66 -7.66
C GLY A 339 11.38 18.18 -7.89
N GLY A 340 10.18 18.61 -8.14
CA GLY A 340 9.70 19.98 -8.20
C GLY A 340 8.42 20.03 -7.36
N GLY A 341 8.56 20.36 -6.08
CA GLY A 341 7.52 20.76 -5.14
C GLY A 341 6.18 20.04 -5.23
N ASP A 342 5.81 19.36 -4.14
CA ASP A 342 4.44 19.02 -3.71
C ASP A 342 3.37 19.03 -4.83
N THR A 343 3.34 17.96 -5.67
CA THR A 343 2.34 17.78 -6.73
C THR A 343 1.40 16.60 -6.45
N GLY A 344 1.09 16.36 -5.22
CA GLY A 344 0.10 15.35 -4.82
C GLY A 344 -1.06 16.01 -4.14
N GLY A 345 -2.20 16.17 -4.80
CA GLY A 345 -3.50 16.36 -4.14
C GLY A 345 -3.64 17.40 -3.03
N GLY A 346 -2.63 18.22 -2.80
CA GLY A 346 -2.69 19.33 -1.87
C GLY A 346 -3.68 20.38 -2.36
N THR A 347 -4.26 21.11 -1.42
CA THR A 347 -5.10 22.26 -1.74
C THR A 347 -4.23 23.50 -1.66
N ALA A 348 -4.17 24.26 -2.75
CA ALA A 348 -3.50 25.56 -2.77
C ALA A 348 -4.12 26.50 -1.73
N PRO A 349 -3.40 27.53 -1.25
CA PRO A 349 -3.92 28.47 -0.26
C PRO A 349 -5.26 29.12 -0.61
N ASN A 350 -5.59 29.17 -1.89
CA ASN A 350 -6.86 29.69 -2.42
C ASN A 350 -8.00 28.64 -2.39
N GLY A 351 -7.76 27.43 -1.89
CA GLY A 351 -8.78 26.38 -1.75
C GLY A 351 -9.00 25.48 -2.98
N TYR A 352 -8.25 25.68 -4.06
CA TYR A 352 -8.30 24.81 -5.24
C TYR A 352 -7.23 23.72 -5.17
N PRO A 353 -7.48 22.54 -5.78
CA PRO A 353 -6.47 21.49 -5.83
C PRO A 353 -5.29 21.94 -6.70
N TYR A 354 -4.10 21.46 -6.38
CA TYR A 354 -2.97 21.63 -7.29
C TYR A 354 -3.14 20.78 -8.55
N CYS A 355 -2.64 21.29 -9.68
CA CYS A 355 -2.61 20.56 -10.93
C CYS A 355 -1.59 19.41 -10.84
N VAL A 356 -2.03 18.21 -11.22
CA VAL A 356 -1.19 17.00 -11.21
C VAL A 356 -0.12 17.08 -12.31
N ASP A 357 -0.50 17.56 -13.50
CA ASP A 357 0.42 17.72 -14.64
C ASP A 357 1.18 19.05 -14.58
N GLY A 358 1.08 19.80 -13.48
CA GLY A 358 1.78 21.06 -13.27
C GLY A 358 1.52 22.07 -14.39
N SER A 359 2.59 22.70 -14.90
CA SER A 359 2.49 23.71 -15.96
C SER A 359 2.02 23.16 -17.33
N ALA A 360 1.98 21.83 -17.50
CA ALA A 360 1.41 21.25 -18.73
C ALA A 360 -0.12 21.43 -18.82
N SER A 361 -0.77 21.61 -17.66
CA SER A 361 -2.21 21.87 -17.56
C SER A 361 -2.60 23.33 -17.76
N ASP A 362 -1.60 24.21 -17.90
CA ASP A 362 -1.69 25.66 -18.00
C ASP A 362 -1.03 26.17 -19.30
N PRO A 363 -1.72 26.06 -20.45
CA PRO A 363 -1.13 26.40 -21.74
C PRO A 363 -0.95 27.90 -21.97
N ASP A 364 -1.59 28.78 -21.20
CA ASP A 364 -1.52 30.22 -21.29
C ASP A 364 -0.65 30.87 -20.21
N GLY A 365 -0.18 30.07 -19.22
CA GLY A 365 0.81 30.51 -18.24
C GLY A 365 0.26 31.42 -17.14
N ASP A 366 -1.05 31.42 -16.92
CA ASP A 366 -1.69 32.28 -15.93
C ASP A 366 -1.67 31.72 -14.50
N GLY A 367 -1.15 30.48 -14.31
CA GLY A 367 -1.05 29.78 -13.03
C GLY A 367 -2.25 28.91 -12.71
N TRP A 368 -3.24 28.86 -13.60
CA TRP A 368 -4.41 28.00 -13.50
C TRP A 368 -4.39 26.91 -14.58
N GLY A 369 -4.72 25.71 -14.20
CA GLY A 369 -4.85 24.58 -15.12
C GLY A 369 -6.26 24.01 -15.11
N TRP A 370 -6.50 23.09 -16.06
CA TRP A 370 -7.76 22.36 -16.16
C TRP A 370 -7.49 20.86 -16.29
N GLU A 371 -7.86 20.11 -15.28
CA GLU A 371 -7.68 18.65 -15.22
C GLU A 371 -8.94 17.95 -14.72
N SER A 372 -9.23 16.77 -15.24
CA SER A 372 -10.36 15.95 -14.79
C SER A 372 -11.69 16.74 -14.68
N SER A 373 -11.93 17.65 -15.64
CA SER A 373 -13.14 18.49 -15.70
C SER A 373 -13.29 19.50 -14.56
N ARG A 374 -12.18 19.96 -13.97
CA ARG A 374 -12.17 20.99 -12.91
C ARG A 374 -10.91 21.86 -12.99
N SER A 375 -11.00 23.07 -12.44
CA SER A 375 -9.86 23.97 -12.31
C SER A 375 -8.88 23.47 -11.23
N CYS A 376 -7.60 23.63 -11.48
CA CYS A 376 -6.52 23.37 -10.55
C CYS A 376 -5.49 24.51 -10.57
N VAL A 377 -4.66 24.63 -9.55
CA VAL A 377 -3.60 25.63 -9.43
C VAL A 377 -2.27 25.00 -9.82
N VAL A 378 -1.48 25.64 -10.66
CA VAL A 378 -0.14 25.18 -11.00
C VAL A 378 0.80 25.42 -9.82
N PRO A 379 1.47 24.38 -9.28
CA PRO A 379 2.42 24.55 -8.20
C PRO A 379 3.54 25.55 -8.54
N GLY A 380 3.75 26.56 -7.69
CA GLY A 380 4.71 27.63 -7.94
C GLY A 380 4.31 28.64 -9.01
N GLY A 381 3.11 28.52 -9.58
CA GLY A 381 2.53 29.49 -10.51
C GLY A 381 2.01 30.75 -9.80
N SER A 382 1.56 31.72 -10.59
CA SER A 382 1.02 32.98 -10.07
C SER A 382 -0.21 32.80 -9.17
N ALA A 383 -0.99 31.74 -9.39
CA ALA A 383 -2.15 31.37 -8.58
C ALA A 383 -1.82 30.61 -7.30
N ASP A 384 -0.59 30.07 -7.16
CA ASP A 384 -0.12 29.32 -5.98
C ASP A 384 0.36 30.22 -4.84
N THR A 385 0.71 31.45 -5.14
CA THR A 385 1.09 32.40 -4.10
C THR A 385 -0.17 32.79 -3.34
N GLY A 386 -0.26 32.48 -2.06
CA GLY A 386 -1.30 32.99 -1.14
C GLY A 386 -1.27 34.51 -0.99
N GLY A 387 -0.80 35.16 -2.00
CA GLY A 387 -0.83 36.61 -2.24
C GLY A 387 -2.23 36.98 -2.72
N ASP A 388 -2.93 37.63 -1.86
CA ASP A 388 -4.14 38.38 -2.02
C ASP A 388 -4.21 39.05 -3.41
N THR A 389 -4.75 38.32 -4.39
CA THR A 389 -5.23 38.91 -5.64
C THR A 389 -6.73 38.82 -5.67
N GLY A 390 -7.38 39.76 -4.99
CA GLY A 390 -8.79 40.00 -5.17
C GLY A 390 -9.81 39.25 -4.36
N GLY A 391 -9.46 38.63 -3.22
CA GLY A 391 -10.43 38.00 -2.29
C GLY A 391 -10.82 38.89 -1.11
N GLY A 392 -10.49 40.13 -1.10
CA GLY A 392 -10.97 41.11 -0.12
C GLY A 392 -12.43 41.50 -0.40
N THR A 393 -13.10 41.99 0.61
CA THR A 393 -14.42 42.63 0.48
C THR A 393 -14.21 44.14 0.43
N ALA A 394 -14.73 44.76 -0.62
CA ALA A 394 -14.74 46.19 -0.74
C ALA A 394 -15.55 46.84 0.38
N PRO A 395 -15.32 48.12 0.73
CA PRO A 395 -16.05 48.77 1.80
C PRO A 395 -17.57 48.71 1.69
N ASN A 396 -18.07 48.57 0.47
CA ASN A 396 -19.51 48.41 0.18
C ASN A 396 -20.07 46.98 0.39
N GLY A 397 -19.21 46.02 0.85
CA GLY A 397 -19.60 44.65 1.18
C GLY A 397 -19.59 43.65 0.04
N TYR A 398 -19.18 44.05 -1.17
CA TYR A 398 -19.02 43.14 -2.31
C TYR A 398 -17.59 42.61 -2.44
N PRO A 399 -17.40 41.39 -2.94
CA PRO A 399 -16.05 40.88 -3.16
C PRO A 399 -15.33 41.69 -4.25
N TYR A 400 -14.01 41.80 -4.17
CA TYR A 400 -13.23 42.31 -5.28
C TYR A 400 -13.20 41.32 -6.45
N CYS A 401 -13.19 41.87 -7.68
CA CYS A 401 -13.06 41.05 -8.89
C CYS A 401 -11.67 40.41 -8.94
N VAL A 402 -11.60 39.12 -9.17
CA VAL A 402 -10.34 38.37 -9.31
C VAL A 402 -9.60 38.76 -10.56
N ASP A 403 -10.32 38.90 -11.68
CA ASP A 403 -9.75 39.31 -12.98
C ASP A 403 -9.63 40.87 -13.13
N GLY A 404 -9.84 41.58 -12.03
CA GLY A 404 -9.72 43.02 -11.98
C GLY A 404 -10.59 43.72 -13.03
N SER A 405 -9.99 44.67 -13.81
CA SER A 405 -10.71 45.42 -14.84
C SER A 405 -11.14 44.59 -16.05
N ALA A 406 -10.66 43.35 -16.20
CA ALA A 406 -11.11 42.46 -17.28
C ALA A 406 -12.55 41.98 -17.05
N SER A 407 -13.01 41.95 -15.80
CA SER A 407 -14.38 41.60 -15.42
C SER A 407 -15.38 42.74 -15.56
N ASP A 408 -14.91 43.96 -15.91
CA ASP A 408 -15.65 45.19 -16.03
C ASP A 408 -15.50 45.79 -17.45
N PRO A 409 -16.21 45.23 -18.45
CA PRO A 409 -16.04 45.62 -19.85
C PRO A 409 -16.58 47.01 -20.20
N ASP A 410 -17.42 47.62 -19.35
CA ASP A 410 -18.00 48.95 -19.54
C ASP A 410 -17.34 50.04 -18.68
N GLY A 411 -16.43 49.62 -17.78
CA GLY A 411 -15.56 50.55 -17.03
C GLY A 411 -16.30 51.30 -15.90
N ASP A 412 -17.40 50.77 -15.43
CA ASP A 412 -18.19 51.41 -14.35
C ASP A 412 -17.71 51.05 -12.93
N GLY A 413 -16.72 50.19 -12.82
CA GLY A 413 -16.12 49.74 -11.58
C GLY A 413 -16.73 48.46 -11.00
N TRP A 414 -17.76 47.91 -11.65
CA TRP A 414 -18.41 46.69 -11.29
C TRP A 414 -18.13 45.57 -12.29
N GLY A 415 -17.76 44.45 -11.83
CA GLY A 415 -17.54 43.25 -12.64
C GLY A 415 -18.54 42.14 -12.34
N TRP A 416 -18.55 41.12 -13.19
CA TRP A 416 -19.37 39.93 -13.01
C TRP A 416 -18.53 38.67 -13.14
N GLU A 417 -18.33 37.98 -12.05
CA GLU A 417 -17.55 36.73 -11.98
C GLU A 417 -18.31 35.65 -11.20
N ASN A 418 -18.17 34.41 -11.63
CA ASN A 418 -18.76 33.25 -10.94
C ASN A 418 -20.24 33.43 -10.60
N SER A 419 -21.01 34.03 -11.54
CA SER A 419 -22.46 34.28 -11.38
C SER A 419 -22.82 35.27 -10.26
N ARG A 420 -21.90 36.18 -9.89
CA ARG A 420 -22.13 37.25 -8.91
C ARG A 420 -21.43 38.55 -9.26
N SER A 421 -21.93 39.68 -8.74
CA SER A 421 -21.23 40.95 -8.89
C SER A 421 -19.99 41.03 -8.01
N CYS A 422 -18.94 41.66 -8.51
CA CYS A 422 -17.72 42.01 -7.83
C CYS A 422 -17.32 43.48 -8.10
N VAL A 423 -16.43 44.03 -7.29
CA VAL A 423 -15.91 45.38 -7.41
C VAL A 423 -14.50 45.38 -7.96
N VAL A 424 -14.21 46.18 -8.94
CA VAL A 424 -12.83 46.34 -9.44
C VAL A 424 -12.03 47.21 -8.45
N ALA A 425 -10.95 46.61 -7.90
CA ALA A 425 -10.12 47.28 -6.92
C ALA A 425 -9.57 48.62 -7.45
N GLY A 426 -9.70 49.70 -6.67
CA GLY A 426 -9.28 51.04 -7.05
C GLY A 426 -10.21 51.75 -8.01
N SER A 427 -11.37 51.20 -8.36
CA SER A 427 -12.41 51.83 -9.15
C SER A 427 -13.29 52.80 -8.33
N GLY A 428 -14.19 53.51 -9.01
CA GLY A 428 -15.18 54.35 -8.34
C GLY A 428 -16.17 53.57 -7.46
N ALA A 429 -16.36 52.27 -7.71
CA ALA A 429 -17.19 51.38 -6.95
C ALA A 429 -16.50 50.79 -5.68
N ASP A 430 -15.21 51.03 -5.52
CA ASP A 430 -14.39 50.59 -4.38
C ASP A 430 -14.50 51.52 -3.15
N SER A 431 -15.43 52.44 -3.13
CA SER A 431 -15.61 53.47 -2.08
C SER A 431 -16.79 53.24 -1.17
#